data_ebe97f822c51fe87af2d318a420a90cb
#
_entry.id   ebe97f822c51fe87af2d318a420a90cb
#
_cell.length_a   1.000
_cell.length_b   1.000
_cell.length_c   1.000
_cell.angle_alpha   90.00
_cell.angle_beta   90.00
_cell.angle_gamma   90.00
#
_symmetry.space_group_name_H-M   'P 1'
#
loop_
_entity.id
_entity.type
_entity.pdbx_description
1 polymer ?
#
loop_
_entity_poly.entity_id
_entity_poly.type
_entity_poly.pdbx_seq_one_letter_code
_entity_poly.pdbx_strand_id
1 'polypeptide(L)'
;MTEAILVDRLQKSYGSRAVLKDLTFRVYRGEIFALLGVNGAGKTTALECIEGLRTYDSGRISIHGRMGIQLQSASLPEHMKAMEAVDLFAKWNKASPGKAMLDALGIGEFAKKQYDQLSTGQKRRLHLALALIRDPDILILDEPTAGLDVEGRISLHKQIRQLKKEGKTILPIYI
;
A
#
# COMPACT_ATOMS: atom_id res chain seq x y z
N MET A 1 18.66 -15.05 1.99
CA MET A 1 17.75 -13.90 1.84
C MET A 1 16.84 -13.87 3.05
N THR A 2 16.61 -12.71 3.65
CA THR A 2 15.76 -12.57 4.85
C THR A 2 14.30 -12.39 4.42
N GLU A 3 13.39 -13.18 4.97
CA GLU A 3 11.94 -13.06 4.70
C GLU A 3 11.39 -11.76 5.30
N ALA A 4 10.56 -11.06 4.54
CA ALA A 4 9.77 -9.92 4.98
C ALA A 4 8.32 -10.32 5.30
N ILE A 5 7.71 -11.14 4.42
CA ILE A 5 6.37 -11.69 4.59
C ILE A 5 6.42 -13.18 4.28
N LEU A 6 5.84 -13.99 5.16
CA LEU A 6 5.52 -15.39 4.93
C LEU A 6 4.01 -15.58 5.07
N VAL A 7 3.40 -16.12 4.06
CA VAL A 7 2.03 -16.66 4.09
C VAL A 7 2.16 -18.16 3.82
N ASP A 8 1.69 -18.99 4.75
CA ASP A 8 1.80 -20.45 4.69
C ASP A 8 0.44 -21.09 4.89
N ARG A 9 -0.05 -21.77 3.85
CA ARG A 9 -1.32 -22.51 3.80
C ARG A 9 -2.51 -21.74 4.35
N LEU A 10 -2.61 -20.46 3.99
CA LEU A 10 -3.66 -19.56 4.45
C LEU A 10 -5.00 -19.98 3.87
N GLN A 11 -5.99 -20.18 4.73
CA GLN A 11 -7.35 -20.53 4.35
C GLN A 11 -8.36 -19.55 4.93
N LYS A 12 -9.34 -19.18 4.12
CA LYS A 12 -10.46 -18.34 4.55
C LYS A 12 -11.72 -18.69 3.80
N SER A 13 -12.80 -18.88 4.55
CA SER A 13 -14.14 -19.16 4.03
C SER A 13 -15.16 -18.16 4.56
N TYR A 14 -16.21 -17.96 3.81
CA TYR A 14 -17.42 -17.23 4.21
C TYR A 14 -18.64 -18.16 4.05
N GLY A 15 -19.13 -18.66 5.16
CA GLY A 15 -20.12 -19.74 5.17
C GLY A 15 -19.56 -20.98 4.44
N SER A 16 -20.26 -21.46 3.42
CA SER A 16 -19.83 -22.61 2.61
C SER A 16 -18.84 -22.27 1.49
N ARG A 17 -18.56 -20.97 1.24
CA ARG A 17 -17.68 -20.52 0.15
C ARG A 17 -16.25 -20.37 0.63
N ALA A 18 -15.36 -21.27 0.21
CA ALA A 18 -13.91 -21.11 0.42
C ALA A 18 -13.36 -20.05 -0.58
N VAL A 19 -12.77 -18.98 -0.03
CA VAL A 19 -12.18 -17.88 -0.79
C VAL A 19 -10.67 -18.01 -0.90
N LEU A 20 -9.98 -18.32 0.20
CA LEU A 20 -8.58 -18.67 0.19
C LEU A 20 -8.45 -20.16 0.44
N LYS A 21 -7.78 -20.86 -0.50
CA LYS A 21 -7.62 -22.30 -0.49
C LYS A 21 -6.13 -22.63 -0.47
N ASP A 22 -5.54 -22.66 0.73
CA ASP A 22 -4.14 -23.06 0.91
C ASP A 22 -3.12 -22.10 0.25
N LEU A 23 -3.38 -20.78 0.36
CA LEU A 23 -2.51 -19.76 -0.23
C LEU A 23 -1.14 -19.76 0.47
N THR A 24 -0.08 -19.98 -0.31
CA THR A 24 1.29 -20.01 0.19
C THR A 24 2.20 -19.17 -0.71
N PHE A 25 2.93 -18.20 -0.11
CA PHE A 25 3.99 -17.45 -0.78
C PHE A 25 4.93 -16.81 0.24
N ARG A 26 6.08 -16.37 -0.26
CA ARG A 26 7.09 -15.65 0.52
C ARG A 26 7.52 -14.40 -0.21
N VAL A 27 7.76 -13.35 0.55
CA VAL A 27 8.31 -12.08 0.06
C VAL A 27 9.61 -11.82 0.81
N TYR A 28 10.69 -11.59 0.09
CA TYR A 28 11.99 -11.31 0.69
C TYR A 28 12.23 -9.80 0.81
N ARG A 29 13.11 -9.41 1.73
CA ARG A 29 13.45 -8.01 1.93
C ARG A 29 14.04 -7.40 0.65
N GLY A 30 13.58 -6.19 0.32
CA GLY A 30 14.05 -5.42 -0.82
C GLY A 30 13.56 -5.92 -2.18
N GLU A 31 12.58 -6.84 -2.25
CA GLU A 31 11.98 -7.23 -3.51
C GLU A 31 10.65 -6.52 -3.79
N ILE A 32 10.24 -6.55 -5.05
CA ILE A 32 8.88 -6.25 -5.48
C ILE A 32 8.22 -7.59 -5.80
N PHE A 33 7.23 -7.96 -5.01
CA PHE A 33 6.45 -9.19 -5.21
C PHE A 33 5.01 -8.83 -5.56
N ALA A 34 4.60 -9.02 -6.81
CA ALA A 34 3.26 -8.66 -7.26
C ALA A 34 2.26 -9.81 -7.05
N LEU A 35 1.14 -9.53 -6.40
CA LEU A 35 0.02 -10.45 -6.30
C LEU A 35 -0.97 -10.15 -7.43
N LEU A 36 -1.08 -11.08 -8.38
CA LEU A 36 -1.92 -10.96 -9.57
C LEU A 36 -3.11 -11.91 -9.50
N GLY A 37 -4.23 -11.50 -10.04
CA GLY A 37 -5.40 -12.40 -10.16
C GLY A 37 -6.67 -11.66 -10.59
N VAL A 38 -7.61 -12.41 -11.15
CA VAL A 38 -8.90 -11.89 -11.57
C VAL A 38 -9.74 -11.38 -10.39
N ASN A 39 -10.77 -10.59 -10.69
CA ASN A 39 -11.73 -10.16 -9.67
C ASN A 39 -12.38 -11.37 -8.98
N GLY A 40 -12.51 -11.30 -7.66
CA GLY A 40 -13.06 -12.39 -6.85
C GLY A 40 -12.08 -13.53 -6.55
N ALA A 41 -10.81 -13.46 -6.97
CA ALA A 41 -9.79 -14.47 -6.66
C ALA A 41 -9.34 -14.48 -5.18
N GLY A 42 -9.89 -13.59 -4.34
CA GLY A 42 -9.53 -13.52 -2.91
C GLY A 42 -8.36 -12.61 -2.58
N LYS A 43 -7.85 -11.81 -3.53
CA LYS A 43 -6.70 -10.91 -3.30
C LYS A 43 -6.93 -9.94 -2.15
N THR A 44 -8.08 -9.23 -2.15
CA THR A 44 -8.45 -8.32 -1.06
C THR A 44 -8.58 -9.06 0.27
N THR A 45 -9.17 -10.27 0.28
CA THR A 45 -9.26 -11.09 1.49
C THR A 45 -7.87 -11.49 2.01
N ALA A 46 -6.96 -11.90 1.11
CA ALA A 46 -5.59 -12.23 1.49
C ALA A 46 -4.86 -11.01 2.06
N LEU A 47 -5.03 -9.84 1.42
CA LEU A 47 -4.48 -8.59 1.86
C LEU A 47 -4.97 -8.20 3.26
N GLU A 48 -6.29 -8.18 3.48
CA GLU A 48 -6.89 -7.87 4.77
C GLU A 48 -6.44 -8.83 5.89
N CYS A 49 -6.18 -10.11 5.55
CA CYS A 49 -5.60 -11.06 6.50
C CYS A 49 -4.13 -10.71 6.82
N ILE A 50 -3.34 -10.34 5.82
CA ILE A 50 -1.93 -9.92 6.01
C ILE A 50 -1.84 -8.64 6.84
N GLU A 51 -2.76 -7.70 6.62
CA GLU A 51 -2.86 -6.43 7.36
C GLU A 51 -3.38 -6.61 8.79
N GLY A 52 -3.90 -7.80 9.14
CA GLY A 52 -4.53 -8.06 10.42
C GLY A 52 -5.93 -7.45 10.57
N LEU A 53 -6.52 -6.95 9.48
CA LEU A 53 -7.89 -6.40 9.46
C LEU A 53 -8.95 -7.50 9.42
N ARG A 54 -8.56 -8.73 9.05
CA ARG A 54 -9.44 -9.88 8.95
C ARG A 54 -8.83 -11.13 9.56
N THR A 55 -9.64 -11.88 10.28
CA THR A 55 -9.26 -13.21 10.77
C THR A 55 -9.30 -14.23 9.64
N TYR A 56 -8.45 -15.24 9.70
CA TYR A 56 -8.43 -16.39 8.79
C TYR A 56 -8.70 -17.69 9.54
N ASP A 57 -9.08 -18.73 8.81
CA ASP A 57 -9.59 -19.97 9.41
C ASP A 57 -8.43 -20.91 9.79
N SER A 58 -7.39 -20.98 8.97
CA SER A 58 -6.18 -21.76 9.22
C SER A 58 -4.98 -21.25 8.41
N GLY A 59 -3.81 -21.77 8.71
CA GLY A 59 -2.55 -21.34 8.12
C GLY A 59 -1.76 -20.41 9.01
N ARG A 60 -0.74 -19.76 8.44
CA ARG A 60 0.15 -18.86 9.18
C ARG A 60 0.53 -17.66 8.36
N ILE A 61 0.55 -16.48 9.00
CA ILE A 61 1.13 -15.25 8.45
C ILE A 61 2.23 -14.80 9.41
N SER A 62 3.40 -14.49 8.86
CA SER A 62 4.51 -13.87 9.61
C SER A 62 5.01 -12.66 8.86
N ILE A 63 5.17 -11.54 9.58
CA ILE A 63 5.59 -10.26 9.02
C ILE A 63 6.79 -9.76 9.82
N HIS A 64 7.87 -9.44 9.13
CA HIS A 64 9.13 -9.01 9.71
C HIS A 64 9.49 -7.60 9.29
N GLY A 65 8.90 -6.61 9.95
CA GLY A 65 9.11 -5.19 9.69
C GLY A 65 7.84 -4.37 9.88
N ARG A 66 7.98 -3.06 9.75
CA ARG A 66 6.84 -2.14 9.79
C ARG A 66 6.16 -2.08 8.44
N MET A 67 4.83 -2.18 8.42
CA MET A 67 4.04 -2.05 7.20
C MET A 67 3.51 -0.63 7.03
N GLY A 68 3.56 -0.14 5.79
CA GLY A 68 2.78 0.97 5.28
C GLY A 68 1.79 0.44 4.24
N ILE A 69 0.55 0.92 4.27
CA ILE A 69 -0.52 0.40 3.43
C ILE A 69 -1.16 1.54 2.68
N GLN A 70 -1.23 1.41 1.35
CA GLN A 70 -2.02 2.27 0.48
C GLN A 70 -3.24 1.50 0.02
N LEU A 71 -4.41 1.82 0.57
CA LEU A 71 -5.68 1.19 0.19
C LEU A 71 -6.22 1.75 -1.13
N GLN A 72 -6.94 0.89 -1.88
CA GLN A 72 -7.60 1.26 -3.14
C GLN A 72 -8.63 2.38 -2.94
N SER A 73 -9.48 2.27 -1.91
CA SER A 73 -10.64 3.11 -1.66
C SER A 73 -10.45 4.07 -0.47
N ALA A 74 -9.22 4.37 -0.09
CA ALA A 74 -9.00 5.36 0.96
C ALA A 74 -9.48 6.73 0.50
N SER A 75 -10.35 7.38 1.30
CA SER A 75 -10.79 8.73 1.08
C SER A 75 -10.48 9.60 2.30
N LEU A 76 -10.12 10.85 2.02
CA LEU A 76 -9.94 11.88 3.03
C LEU A 76 -11.13 12.82 2.98
N PRO A 77 -11.41 13.62 4.03
CA PRO A 77 -12.41 14.67 3.98
C PRO A 77 -12.19 15.60 2.78
N GLU A 78 -13.27 15.89 2.03
CA GLU A 78 -13.20 16.59 0.75
C GLU A 78 -12.44 17.93 0.83
N HIS A 79 -12.69 18.70 1.88
CA HIS A 79 -12.10 20.03 2.07
C HIS A 79 -10.75 20.03 2.80
N MET A 80 -10.24 18.85 3.21
CA MET A 80 -8.92 18.73 3.83
C MET A 80 -7.83 19.01 2.80
N LYS A 81 -6.88 19.90 3.13
CA LYS A 81 -5.74 20.14 2.25
C LYS A 81 -4.76 18.99 2.29
N ALA A 82 -4.05 18.79 1.18
CA ALA A 82 -3.09 17.69 1.07
C ALA A 82 -2.03 17.73 2.19
N MET A 83 -1.50 18.91 2.53
CA MET A 83 -0.51 19.02 3.59
C MET A 83 -1.12 18.84 4.99
N GLU A 84 -2.37 19.26 5.19
CA GLU A 84 -3.08 19.00 6.45
C GLU A 84 -3.28 17.50 6.71
N ALA A 85 -3.52 16.71 5.65
CA ALA A 85 -3.57 15.26 5.75
C ALA A 85 -2.21 14.67 6.15
N VAL A 86 -1.13 15.13 5.54
CA VAL A 86 0.24 14.70 5.88
C VAL A 86 0.55 15.02 7.35
N ASP A 87 0.25 16.23 7.80
CA ASP A 87 0.50 16.67 9.18
C ASP A 87 -0.34 15.88 10.19
N LEU A 88 -1.61 15.61 9.88
CA LEU A 88 -2.51 14.83 10.72
C LEU A 88 -1.98 13.40 10.89
N PHE A 89 -1.65 12.73 9.78
CA PHE A 89 -1.12 11.36 9.82
C PHE A 89 0.25 11.28 10.49
N ALA A 90 1.10 12.29 10.29
CA ALA A 90 2.38 12.40 10.97
C ALA A 90 2.21 12.50 12.50
N LYS A 91 1.33 13.39 12.96
CA LYS A 91 1.00 13.54 14.39
C LYS A 91 0.42 12.26 14.98
N TRP A 92 -0.55 11.64 14.30
CA TRP A 92 -1.17 10.39 14.73
C TRP A 92 -0.13 9.28 14.89
N ASN A 93 0.76 9.17 13.94
CA ASN A 93 1.80 8.14 13.95
C ASN A 93 3.03 8.52 14.79
N LYS A 94 3.06 9.69 15.44
CA LYS A 94 4.21 10.23 16.18
C LYS A 94 5.49 10.19 15.34
N ALA A 95 5.37 10.56 14.06
CA ALA A 95 6.44 10.54 13.07
C ALA A 95 6.60 11.91 12.45
N SER A 96 7.76 12.14 11.86
CA SER A 96 8.03 13.34 11.04
C SER A 96 8.24 12.87 9.60
N PRO A 97 7.38 13.26 8.65
CA PRO A 97 7.57 12.87 7.26
C PRO A 97 8.87 13.46 6.73
N GLY A 98 9.68 12.63 6.11
CA GLY A 98 10.94 13.06 5.52
C GLY A 98 10.70 14.07 4.39
N LYS A 99 11.35 15.24 4.45
CA LYS A 99 11.24 16.25 3.38
C LYS A 99 11.57 15.65 2.01
N ALA A 100 12.64 14.88 1.92
CA ALA A 100 13.06 14.22 0.68
C ALA A 100 11.96 13.31 0.08
N MET A 101 11.19 12.60 0.92
CA MET A 101 10.05 11.77 0.48
C MET A 101 8.92 12.64 -0.07
N LEU A 102 8.57 13.73 0.61
CA LEU A 102 7.53 14.66 0.15
C LEU A 102 7.91 15.33 -1.17
N ASP A 103 9.18 15.74 -1.31
CA ASP A 103 9.73 16.34 -2.52
C ASP A 103 9.73 15.31 -3.68
N ALA A 104 10.16 14.07 -3.42
CA ALA A 104 10.17 12.99 -4.41
C ALA A 104 8.77 12.62 -4.92
N LEU A 105 7.75 12.77 -4.08
CA LEU A 105 6.33 12.56 -4.44
C LEU A 105 5.67 13.83 -4.98
N GLY A 106 6.37 14.97 -5.03
CA GLY A 106 5.87 16.25 -5.51
C GLY A 106 4.68 16.77 -4.70
N ILE A 107 4.63 16.49 -3.38
CA ILE A 107 3.50 16.91 -2.53
C ILE A 107 3.42 18.44 -2.46
N GLY A 108 4.56 19.13 -2.52
CA GLY A 108 4.63 20.60 -2.51
C GLY A 108 3.83 21.27 -3.63
N GLU A 109 3.71 20.63 -4.81
CA GLU A 109 2.98 21.17 -5.97
C GLU A 109 1.47 21.39 -5.70
N PHE A 110 0.91 20.57 -4.80
CA PHE A 110 -0.52 20.60 -4.47
C PHE A 110 -0.81 20.66 -2.96
N ALA A 111 0.19 20.99 -2.15
CA ALA A 111 0.11 21.03 -0.69
C ALA A 111 -1.10 21.82 -0.13
N LYS A 112 -1.48 22.90 -0.82
CA LYS A 112 -2.59 23.80 -0.43
C LYS A 112 -3.94 23.44 -1.07
N LYS A 113 -3.98 22.50 -2.03
CA LYS A 113 -5.24 22.07 -2.66
C LYS A 113 -6.04 21.19 -1.72
N GLN A 114 -7.36 21.34 -1.78
CA GLN A 114 -8.31 20.46 -1.08
C GLN A 114 -8.36 19.09 -1.77
N TYR A 115 -8.70 18.05 -1.03
CA TYR A 115 -8.68 16.67 -1.51
C TYR A 115 -9.60 16.43 -2.72
N ASP A 116 -10.78 17.05 -2.74
CA ASP A 116 -11.72 17.02 -3.86
C ASP A 116 -11.15 17.64 -5.15
N GLN A 117 -10.25 18.64 -5.02
CA GLN A 117 -9.61 19.35 -6.13
C GLN A 117 -8.38 18.62 -6.69
N LEU A 118 -7.96 17.54 -6.05
CA LEU A 118 -6.82 16.76 -6.51
C LEU A 118 -7.18 15.88 -7.71
N SER A 119 -6.30 15.84 -8.71
CA SER A 119 -6.38 14.83 -9.77
C SER A 119 -6.20 13.42 -9.19
N THR A 120 -6.62 12.38 -9.93
CA THR A 120 -6.42 10.97 -9.51
C THR A 120 -4.94 10.68 -9.22
N GLY A 121 -4.03 11.17 -10.06
CA GLY A 121 -2.59 11.02 -9.84
C GLY A 121 -2.10 11.74 -8.58
N GLN A 122 -2.60 12.95 -8.30
CA GLN A 122 -2.27 13.68 -7.06
C GLN A 122 -2.80 12.96 -5.82
N LYS A 123 -4.04 12.42 -5.87
CA LYS A 123 -4.60 11.60 -4.79
C LYS A 123 -3.74 10.36 -4.53
N ARG A 124 -3.30 9.66 -5.59
CA ARG A 124 -2.43 8.48 -5.45
C ARG A 124 -1.07 8.85 -4.83
N ARG A 125 -0.43 9.93 -5.26
CA ARG A 125 0.82 10.43 -4.66
C ARG A 125 0.63 10.80 -3.19
N LEU A 126 -0.47 11.45 -2.83
CA LEU A 126 -0.81 11.77 -1.45
C LEU A 126 -0.98 10.50 -0.60
N HIS A 127 -1.78 9.53 -1.04
CA HIS A 127 -1.98 8.28 -0.30
C HIS A 127 -0.67 7.49 -0.14
N LEU A 128 0.19 7.49 -1.15
CA LEU A 128 1.51 6.88 -1.06
C LEU A 128 2.38 7.61 0.00
N ALA A 129 2.34 8.94 0.03
CA ALA A 129 3.03 9.72 1.06
C ALA A 129 2.53 9.35 2.47
N LEU A 130 1.20 9.23 2.66
CA LEU A 130 0.62 8.84 3.94
C LEU A 130 1.06 7.44 4.39
N ALA A 131 1.14 6.49 3.46
CA ALA A 131 1.64 5.14 3.73
C ALA A 131 3.13 5.13 4.14
N LEU A 132 3.92 6.08 3.63
CA LEU A 132 5.36 6.20 3.87
C LEU A 132 5.74 7.03 5.12
N ILE A 133 4.79 7.68 5.79
CA ILE A 133 5.06 8.61 6.91
C ILE A 133 5.93 7.99 8.02
N ARG A 134 5.71 6.69 8.33
CA ARG A 134 6.46 5.98 9.37
C ARG A 134 7.75 5.33 8.86
N ASP A 135 8.15 5.63 7.65
CA ASP A 135 9.31 4.98 7.01
C ASP A 135 9.22 3.43 7.11
N PRO A 136 8.15 2.81 6.55
CA PRO A 136 7.94 1.38 6.67
C PRO A 136 9.02 0.57 5.93
N ASP A 137 9.28 -0.66 6.42
CA ASP A 137 10.15 -1.63 5.75
C ASP A 137 9.43 -2.31 4.57
N ILE A 138 8.09 -2.46 4.72
CA ILE A 138 7.21 -3.16 3.79
C ILE A 138 6.11 -2.20 3.37
N LEU A 139 5.91 -2.03 2.06
CA LEU A 139 4.85 -1.21 1.49
C LEU A 139 3.87 -2.08 0.71
N ILE A 140 2.61 -2.05 1.12
CA ILE A 140 1.52 -2.73 0.44
C ILE A 140 0.75 -1.70 -0.38
N LEU A 141 0.50 -2.01 -1.66
CA LEU A 141 -0.17 -1.13 -2.60
C LEU A 141 -1.36 -1.87 -3.22
N ASP A 142 -2.58 -1.52 -2.83
CA ASP A 142 -3.79 -2.13 -3.38
C ASP A 142 -4.23 -1.37 -4.64
N GLU A 143 -4.17 -2.06 -5.80
CA GLU A 143 -4.47 -1.53 -7.12
C GLU A 143 -3.88 -0.14 -7.40
N PRO A 144 -2.56 0.03 -7.25
CA PRO A 144 -1.95 1.36 -7.24
C PRO A 144 -2.09 2.09 -8.58
N THR A 145 -2.33 1.39 -9.69
CA THR A 145 -2.47 1.97 -11.04
C THR A 145 -3.92 2.22 -11.45
N ALA A 146 -4.90 1.87 -10.62
CA ALA A 146 -6.31 2.05 -10.95
C ALA A 146 -6.65 3.54 -11.17
N GLY A 147 -7.32 3.83 -12.31
CA GLY A 147 -7.71 5.19 -12.66
C GLY A 147 -6.59 6.13 -13.11
N LEU A 148 -5.35 5.64 -13.24
CA LEU A 148 -4.24 6.43 -13.77
C LEU A 148 -4.16 6.31 -15.29
N ASP A 149 -3.86 7.44 -15.94
CA ASP A 149 -3.43 7.48 -17.35
C ASP A 149 -2.03 6.87 -17.52
N VAL A 150 -1.55 6.82 -18.76
CA VAL A 150 -0.26 6.20 -19.10
C VAL A 150 0.90 6.90 -18.38
N GLU A 151 0.90 8.23 -18.34
CA GLU A 151 1.95 9.02 -17.70
C GLU A 151 1.95 8.80 -16.17
N GLY A 152 0.77 8.79 -15.56
CA GLY A 152 0.60 8.49 -14.14
C GLY A 152 1.12 7.10 -13.77
N ARG A 153 0.86 6.08 -14.59
CA ARG A 153 1.40 4.71 -14.40
C ARG A 153 2.93 4.68 -14.49
N ILE A 154 3.51 5.35 -15.49
CA ILE A 154 4.97 5.44 -15.65
C ILE A 154 5.59 6.13 -14.43
N SER A 155 5.01 7.25 -13.99
CA SER A 155 5.47 7.99 -12.81
C SER A 155 5.43 7.13 -11.56
N LEU A 156 4.32 6.45 -11.30
CA LEU A 156 4.17 5.54 -10.16
C LEU A 156 5.19 4.40 -10.19
N HIS A 157 5.39 3.78 -11.34
CA HIS A 157 6.39 2.71 -11.47
C HIS A 157 7.82 3.21 -11.21
N LYS A 158 8.16 4.46 -11.58
CA LYS A 158 9.45 5.07 -11.22
C LYS A 158 9.57 5.23 -9.70
N GLN A 159 8.52 5.69 -9.03
CA GLN A 159 8.50 5.84 -7.57
C GLN A 159 8.66 4.47 -6.86
N ILE A 160 7.94 3.45 -7.30
CA ILE A 160 8.06 2.08 -6.77
C ILE A 160 9.49 1.55 -6.93
N ARG A 161 10.10 1.73 -8.11
CA ARG A 161 11.49 1.31 -8.36
C ARG A 161 12.49 2.08 -7.48
N GLN A 162 12.24 3.35 -7.23
CA GLN A 162 13.09 4.16 -6.37
C GLN A 162 13.01 3.66 -4.92
N LEU A 163 11.81 3.42 -4.39
CA LEU A 163 11.60 2.86 -3.06
C LEU A 163 12.29 1.49 -2.89
N LYS A 164 12.25 0.65 -3.95
CA LYS A 164 13.01 -0.61 -3.95
C LYS A 164 14.52 -0.37 -3.82
N LYS A 165 15.08 0.61 -4.56
CA LYS A 165 16.51 0.95 -4.48
C LYS A 165 16.89 1.44 -3.07
N GLU A 166 15.97 2.04 -2.34
CA GLU A 166 16.10 2.46 -0.94
C GLU A 166 15.96 1.30 0.05
N GLY A 167 15.83 0.06 -0.44
CA GLY A 167 15.74 -1.15 0.37
C GLY A 167 14.33 -1.52 0.82
N LYS A 168 13.29 -0.82 0.36
CA LYS A 168 11.90 -1.14 0.70
C LYS A 168 11.45 -2.44 0.02
N THR A 169 10.69 -3.24 0.75
CA THR A 169 9.98 -4.40 0.23
C THR A 169 8.60 -3.94 -0.23
N ILE A 170 8.18 -4.29 -1.44
CA ILE A 170 6.94 -3.75 -2.00
C ILE A 170 6.04 -4.89 -2.48
N LEU A 171 4.80 -4.90 -2.00
CA LEU A 171 3.75 -5.85 -2.38
C LEU A 171 2.63 -5.11 -3.11
N PRO A 172 2.73 -4.87 -4.44
CA PRO A 172 1.63 -4.35 -5.21
C PRO A 172 0.64 -5.48 -5.56
N ILE A 173 -0.66 -5.14 -5.52
CA ILE A 173 -1.74 -6.02 -5.91
C ILE A 173 -2.38 -5.46 -7.18
N TYR A 174 -2.57 -6.31 -8.18
CA TYR A 174 -3.16 -5.93 -9.46
C TYR A 174 -4.32 -6.87 -9.85
N ILE A 175 -5.24 -6.32 -10.61
CA ILE A 175 -6.29 -7.09 -11.29
C ILE A 175 -5.81 -7.52 -12.67
#